data_13e919e270113f0790cc0c85dc2e8bf4
#
_entry.id   13e919e270113f0790cc0c85dc2e8bf4
#
_cell.length_a   1.000
_cell.length_b   1.000
_cell.length_c   1.000
_cell.angle_alpha   90.00
_cell.angle_beta   90.00
_cell.angle_gamma   90.00
#
_symmetry.space_group_name_H-M   'P 1'
#
loop_
_entity.id
_entity.type
_entity.pdbx_description
1 polymer ?
#
loop_
_entity_poly.entity_id
_entity_poly.type
_entity_poly.pdbx_seq_one_letter_code
_entity_poly.pdbx_strand_id
1 'polypeptide(L)'
;PDFLDQLDNLTAVLRDQIRAIERLDERGTRKDGWQPETESLYVDPTKGLASLQRTLGLDEPIRCMEAIDIAHLQGGETVGSKVCFVDGRPLKNEYRRYKINTVDNDDYMAIREVVSRRYRDAGAGNELYPEVILIDGGLGQLHAAMEAFDQLDTKPPMVISLAKKEELIYTQARKE
;
A
#
# COMPACT_ATOMS: atom_id res chain seq x y z
N PRO A 1 13.10 -8.65 17.65
CA PRO A 1 11.80 -8.55 17.02
C PRO A 1 11.92 -8.99 15.59
N ASP A 2 11.11 -9.97 15.25
CA ASP A 2 11.14 -10.61 13.96
C ASP A 2 10.70 -9.62 12.88
N PHE A 3 11.19 -9.81 11.65
CA PHE A 3 10.82 -9.00 10.48
C PHE A 3 9.29 -8.98 10.27
N LEU A 4 8.62 -10.09 10.55
CA LEU A 4 7.16 -10.21 10.50
C LEU A 4 6.48 -9.26 11.50
N ASP A 5 6.98 -9.14 12.73
CA ASP A 5 6.45 -8.21 13.73
C ASP A 5 6.57 -6.73 13.28
N GLN A 6 7.66 -6.40 12.60
CA GLN A 6 7.87 -5.04 12.08
C GLN A 6 6.95 -4.74 10.91
N LEU A 7 6.73 -5.72 10.05
CA LEU A 7 5.81 -5.58 8.91
C LEU A 7 4.36 -5.55 9.37
N ASP A 8 4.00 -6.35 10.37
CA ASP A 8 2.68 -6.33 11.00
C ASP A 8 2.39 -4.97 11.64
N ASN A 9 3.37 -4.38 12.32
CA ASN A 9 3.24 -3.04 12.87
C ASN A 9 3.09 -1.98 11.76
N LEU A 10 3.90 -2.04 10.70
CA LEU A 10 3.77 -1.14 9.56
C LEU A 10 2.43 -1.33 8.86
N THR A 11 2.01 -2.57 8.66
CA THR A 11 0.73 -2.91 8.05
C THR A 11 -0.45 -2.50 8.92
N ALA A 12 -0.35 -2.64 10.25
CA ALA A 12 -1.36 -2.18 11.19
C ALA A 12 -1.51 -0.66 11.15
N VAL A 13 -0.40 0.07 11.14
CA VAL A 13 -0.40 1.54 10.98
C VAL A 13 -1.01 1.95 9.64
N LEU A 14 -0.63 1.30 8.55
CA LEU A 14 -1.20 1.55 7.22
C LEU A 14 -2.70 1.26 7.21
N ARG A 15 -3.13 0.17 7.79
CA ARG A 15 -4.53 -0.23 7.89
C ARG A 15 -5.35 0.75 8.72
N ASP A 16 -4.82 1.21 9.85
CA ASP A 16 -5.50 2.19 10.71
C ASP A 16 -5.59 3.54 10.02
N GLN A 17 -4.60 3.94 9.23
CA GLN A 17 -4.65 5.16 8.42
C GLN A 17 -5.69 5.05 7.29
N ILE A 18 -5.77 3.91 6.59
CA ILE A 18 -6.80 3.67 5.57
C ILE A 18 -8.18 3.74 6.20
N ARG A 19 -8.41 3.05 7.32
CA ARG A 19 -9.68 3.09 8.07
C ARG A 19 -10.03 4.48 8.58
N ALA A 20 -9.02 5.27 8.99
CA ALA A 20 -9.25 6.65 9.44
C ALA A 20 -9.72 7.53 8.28
N ILE A 21 -9.20 7.32 7.06
CA ILE A 21 -9.65 8.03 5.84
C ILE A 21 -11.09 7.65 5.51
N GLU A 22 -11.42 6.36 5.57
CA GLU A 22 -12.78 5.86 5.32
C GLU A 22 -13.80 6.47 6.31
N ARG A 23 -13.47 6.54 7.59
CA ARG A 23 -14.34 7.14 8.62
C ARG A 23 -14.51 8.65 8.48
N LEU A 24 -13.51 9.37 7.95
CA LEU A 24 -13.62 10.81 7.71
C LEU A 24 -14.62 11.14 6.61
N ASP A 25 -14.75 10.25 5.59
CA ASP A 25 -15.70 10.44 4.49
C ASP A 25 -17.16 10.12 4.87
N GLU A 26 -17.35 9.17 5.79
CA GLU A 26 -18.73 8.78 6.19
C GLU A 26 -19.43 9.79 7.10
N ARG A 27 -18.70 10.67 7.79
CA ARG A 27 -19.27 11.49 8.88
C ARG A 27 -19.02 12.99 8.84
N GLY A 28 -18.19 13.50 7.96
CA GLY A 28 -17.99 14.97 7.78
C GLY A 28 -17.61 15.78 9.02
N THR A 29 -17.53 15.17 10.19
CA THR A 29 -17.21 15.85 11.46
C THR A 29 -16.51 14.91 12.43
N ARG A 30 -15.33 15.32 12.83
CA ARG A 30 -14.56 14.72 13.91
C ARG A 30 -15.34 14.86 15.21
N LYS A 31 -15.73 13.75 15.84
CA LYS A 31 -16.08 13.80 17.27
C LYS A 31 -14.79 13.78 18.07
N ASP A 32 -14.55 14.88 18.78
CA ASP A 32 -13.47 15.02 19.74
C ASP A 32 -13.53 13.90 20.80
N GLY A 33 -12.44 13.22 21.05
CA GLY A 33 -12.30 12.31 22.17
C GLY A 33 -11.61 10.98 21.94
N TRP A 34 -11.20 10.62 20.73
CA TRP A 34 -10.39 9.43 20.54
C TRP A 34 -8.91 9.78 20.66
N GLN A 35 -8.34 9.51 21.83
CA GLN A 35 -6.90 9.36 21.97
C GLN A 35 -6.59 7.88 21.76
N PRO A 36 -5.67 7.51 20.88
CA PRO A 36 -5.17 6.16 20.84
C PRO A 36 -4.49 5.88 22.20
N GLU A 37 -5.03 4.93 22.96
CA GLU A 37 -4.28 4.29 24.01
C GLU A 37 -3.15 3.49 23.36
N THR A 38 -2.11 4.18 23.02
CA THR A 38 -0.88 3.56 22.60
C THR A 38 0.21 4.07 23.55
N GLU A 39 0.45 3.33 24.58
CA GLU A 39 1.84 3.02 24.86
C GLU A 39 2.36 2.25 23.63
N SER A 40 2.46 2.96 22.52
CA SER A 40 3.04 2.42 21.31
C SER A 40 4.50 2.17 21.64
N LEU A 41 4.87 0.92 21.59
CA LEU A 41 6.25 0.55 21.34
C LEU A 41 6.71 1.45 20.19
N TYR A 42 7.48 2.48 20.52
CA TYR A 42 8.02 3.40 19.52
C TYR A 42 8.99 2.62 18.64
N VAL A 43 8.47 2.10 17.56
CA VAL A 43 9.30 1.46 16.54
C VAL A 43 9.93 2.59 15.74
N ASP A 44 11.24 2.71 15.81
CA ASP A 44 11.99 3.63 14.98
C ASP A 44 11.77 3.27 13.50
N PRO A 45 11.03 4.08 12.73
CA PRO A 45 10.67 3.75 11.35
C PRO A 45 11.91 3.59 10.46
N THR A 46 13.01 4.27 10.77
CA THR A 46 14.26 4.18 10.03
C THR A 46 14.87 2.79 10.12
N LYS A 47 14.83 2.18 11.30
CA LYS A 47 15.32 0.80 11.51
C LYS A 47 14.44 -0.21 10.80
N GLY A 48 13.13 0.02 10.80
CA GLY A 48 12.16 -0.81 10.07
C GLY A 48 12.43 -0.79 8.57
N LEU A 49 12.60 0.38 7.98
CA LEU A 49 12.91 0.52 6.55
C LEU A 49 14.24 -0.12 6.17
N ALA A 50 15.28 0.06 6.97
CA ALA A 50 16.58 -0.58 6.74
C ALA A 50 16.50 -2.12 6.82
N SER A 51 15.70 -2.65 7.74
CA SER A 51 15.44 -4.09 7.83
C SER A 51 14.68 -4.61 6.60
N LEU A 52 13.64 -3.90 6.18
CA LEU A 52 12.87 -4.24 4.99
C LEU A 52 13.74 -4.21 3.73
N GLN A 53 14.57 -3.18 3.56
CA GLN A 53 15.52 -3.07 2.46
C GLN A 53 16.41 -4.32 2.35
N ARG A 54 17.05 -4.72 3.47
CA ARG A 54 17.89 -5.91 3.51
C ARG A 54 17.16 -7.19 3.17
N THR A 55 15.96 -7.35 3.71
CA THR A 55 15.14 -8.55 3.47
C THR A 55 14.67 -8.65 2.02
N LEU A 56 14.30 -7.53 1.42
CA LEU A 56 13.94 -7.47 0.00
C LEU A 56 15.17 -7.49 -0.92
N GLY A 57 16.38 -7.38 -0.35
CA GLY A 57 17.65 -7.36 -1.08
C GLY A 57 17.73 -6.17 -2.04
N LEU A 58 17.25 -5.01 -1.63
CA LEU A 58 17.34 -3.79 -2.42
C LEU A 58 18.68 -3.11 -2.21
N ASP A 59 19.30 -2.67 -3.30
CA ASP A 59 20.58 -1.97 -3.25
C ASP A 59 20.43 -0.55 -2.70
N GLU A 60 19.33 0.11 -3.06
CA GLU A 60 19.04 1.49 -2.63
C GLU A 60 18.14 1.53 -1.39
N PRO A 61 18.30 2.55 -0.54
CA PRO A 61 17.44 2.76 0.62
C PRO A 61 15.99 2.97 0.23
N ILE A 62 15.07 2.40 1.01
CA ILE A 62 13.64 2.66 0.87
C ILE A 62 13.33 4.00 1.52
N ARG A 63 12.97 4.99 0.73
CA ARG A 63 12.52 6.30 1.18
C ARG A 63 11.03 6.49 1.04
N CYS A 64 10.47 6.03 -0.07
CA CYS A 64 9.05 6.13 -0.36
C CYS A 64 8.43 4.76 -0.46
N MET A 65 7.33 4.56 0.27
CA MET A 65 6.47 3.38 0.15
C MET A 65 5.04 3.81 -0.14
N GLU A 66 4.40 3.11 -1.04
CA GLU A 66 2.95 3.22 -1.22
C GLU A 66 2.28 1.90 -0.85
N ALA A 67 1.08 1.96 -0.29
CA ALA A 67 0.27 0.77 -0.07
C ALA A 67 -1.11 0.94 -0.72
N ILE A 68 -1.60 -0.15 -1.30
CA ILE A 68 -2.87 -0.20 -2.01
C ILE A 68 -3.76 -1.26 -1.36
N ASP A 69 -4.99 -0.88 -1.06
CA ASP A 69 -6.04 -1.75 -0.54
C ASP A 69 -7.32 -1.59 -1.37
N ILE A 70 -8.06 -2.68 -1.56
CA ILE A 70 -9.35 -2.69 -2.23
C ILE A 70 -10.44 -2.96 -1.20
N ALA A 71 -11.45 -2.12 -1.18
CA ALA A 71 -12.61 -2.25 -0.29
C ALA A 71 -13.91 -2.28 -1.10
N HIS A 72 -14.81 -3.17 -0.69
CA HIS A 72 -16.17 -3.21 -1.19
C HIS A 72 -17.09 -2.52 -0.19
N LEU A 73 -17.72 -1.44 -0.63
CA LEU A 73 -18.64 -0.66 0.21
C LEU A 73 -20.05 -1.25 0.17
N GLN A 74 -20.83 -0.95 1.21
CA GLN A 74 -22.25 -1.26 1.21
C GLN A 74 -22.93 -0.50 0.06
N GLY A 75 -23.63 -1.25 -0.81
CA GLY A 75 -24.25 -0.69 -2.03
C GLY A 75 -23.56 -1.12 -3.33
N GLY A 76 -22.53 -1.97 -3.24
CA GLY A 76 -21.87 -2.58 -4.40
C GLY A 76 -20.79 -1.72 -5.06
N GLU A 77 -20.40 -0.60 -4.45
CA GLU A 77 -19.28 0.19 -4.95
C GLU A 77 -17.94 -0.38 -4.49
N THR A 78 -17.01 -0.51 -5.41
CA THR A 78 -15.63 -0.90 -5.13
C THR A 78 -14.72 0.34 -5.15
N VAL A 79 -13.89 0.47 -4.14
CA VAL A 79 -12.97 1.58 -3.97
C VAL A 79 -11.56 1.05 -3.73
N GLY A 80 -10.60 1.59 -4.48
CA GLY A 80 -9.18 1.41 -4.20
C GLY A 80 -8.66 2.57 -3.36
N SER A 81 -7.92 2.27 -2.31
CA SER A 81 -7.26 3.27 -1.47
C SER A 81 -5.75 3.15 -1.60
N LYS A 82 -5.09 4.30 -1.76
CA LYS A 82 -3.62 4.40 -1.77
C LYS A 82 -3.16 5.30 -0.64
N VAL A 83 -2.23 4.81 0.15
CA VAL A 83 -1.51 5.59 1.15
C VAL A 83 -0.03 5.71 0.76
N CYS A 84 0.63 6.73 1.26
CA CYS A 84 2.03 7.00 0.97
C CYS A 84 2.79 7.30 2.26
N PHE A 85 4.00 6.77 2.34
CA PHE A 85 4.94 6.99 3.43
C PHE A 85 6.27 7.44 2.87
N VAL A 86 6.85 8.46 3.48
CA VAL A 86 8.20 8.93 3.17
C VAL A 86 9.03 8.90 4.44
N ASP A 87 10.20 8.27 4.37
CA ASP A 87 11.09 8.04 5.50
C ASP A 87 10.37 7.44 6.72
N GLY A 88 9.41 6.52 6.46
CA GLY A 88 8.59 5.84 7.46
C GLY A 88 7.49 6.69 8.10
N ARG A 89 7.22 7.89 7.58
CA ARG A 89 6.17 8.80 8.07
C ARG A 89 5.07 8.97 7.04
N PRO A 90 3.79 9.00 7.46
CA PRO A 90 2.68 9.15 6.54
C PRO A 90 2.72 10.52 5.84
N LEU A 91 2.64 10.50 4.52
CA LEU A 91 2.53 11.69 3.68
C LEU A 91 1.08 11.80 3.17
N LYS A 92 0.22 12.38 4.01
CA LYS A 92 -1.24 12.39 3.80
C LYS A 92 -1.67 13.13 2.54
N ASN A 93 -0.90 14.11 2.07
CA ASN A 93 -1.19 14.84 0.84
C ASN A 93 -1.15 13.95 -0.40
N GLU A 94 -0.46 12.81 -0.31
CA GLU A 94 -0.31 11.83 -1.37
C GLU A 94 -1.32 10.66 -1.25
N TYR A 95 -2.23 10.70 -0.28
CA TYR A 95 -3.30 9.71 -0.16
C TYR A 95 -4.32 9.92 -1.27
N ARG A 96 -4.76 8.83 -1.89
CA ARG A 96 -5.73 8.86 -2.99
C ARG A 96 -6.78 7.76 -2.81
N ARG A 97 -7.98 8.08 -3.28
CA ARG A 97 -9.08 7.11 -3.44
C ARG A 97 -9.43 7.00 -4.91
N TYR A 98 -9.64 5.80 -5.35
CA TYR A 98 -10.00 5.49 -6.71
C TYR A 98 -11.36 4.81 -6.71
N LYS A 99 -12.39 5.50 -7.22
CA LYS A 99 -13.65 4.82 -7.55
C LYS A 99 -13.34 3.86 -8.68
N ILE A 100 -13.61 2.57 -8.46
CA ILE A 100 -13.35 1.51 -9.43
C ILE A 100 -14.52 1.47 -10.40
N ASN A 101 -14.20 1.48 -11.68
CA ASN A 101 -15.19 1.46 -12.76
C ASN A 101 -15.34 0.07 -13.38
N THR A 102 -14.37 -0.82 -13.17
CA THR A 102 -14.45 -2.21 -13.58
C THR A 102 -15.51 -2.95 -12.79
N VAL A 103 -16.35 -3.68 -13.51
CA VAL A 103 -17.58 -4.31 -12.99
C VAL A 103 -17.22 -5.60 -12.25
N ASP A 104 -18.06 -5.93 -11.25
CA ASP A 104 -18.18 -7.25 -10.64
C ASP A 104 -17.13 -7.67 -9.60
N ASN A 105 -17.05 -6.97 -8.45
CA ASN A 105 -16.43 -7.48 -7.22
C ASN A 105 -15.11 -8.29 -7.44
N ASP A 106 -14.39 -7.98 -8.52
CA ASP A 106 -13.13 -8.62 -8.87
C ASP A 106 -11.95 -7.77 -8.38
N ASP A 107 -11.38 -8.20 -7.26
CA ASP A 107 -10.23 -7.53 -6.64
C ASP A 107 -9.02 -7.44 -7.59
N TYR A 108 -8.84 -8.42 -8.47
CA TYR A 108 -7.72 -8.41 -9.41
C TYR A 108 -7.88 -7.32 -10.46
N MET A 109 -9.09 -7.17 -11.01
CA MET A 109 -9.39 -6.08 -11.94
C MET A 109 -9.31 -4.72 -11.25
N ALA A 110 -9.78 -4.62 -10.01
CA ALA A 110 -9.69 -3.40 -9.22
C ALA A 110 -8.24 -2.98 -8.98
N ILE A 111 -7.36 -3.92 -8.60
CA ILE A 111 -5.92 -3.64 -8.43
C ILE A 111 -5.28 -3.20 -9.74
N ARG A 112 -5.56 -3.89 -10.86
CA ARG A 112 -5.06 -3.48 -12.19
C ARG A 112 -5.48 -2.05 -12.52
N GLU A 113 -6.73 -1.69 -12.26
CA GLU A 113 -7.22 -0.33 -12.51
C GLU A 113 -6.50 0.70 -11.66
N VAL A 114 -6.34 0.46 -10.34
CA VAL A 114 -5.62 1.37 -9.44
C VAL A 114 -4.18 1.55 -9.88
N VAL A 115 -3.46 0.46 -10.12
CA VAL A 115 -2.05 0.48 -10.55
C VAL A 115 -1.92 1.23 -11.88
N SER A 116 -2.75 0.90 -12.86
CA SER A 116 -2.71 1.56 -14.17
C SER A 116 -2.97 3.06 -14.06
N ARG A 117 -3.97 3.48 -13.27
CA ARG A 117 -4.30 4.90 -13.09
C ARG A 117 -3.24 5.66 -12.32
N ARG A 118 -2.62 5.01 -11.33
CA ARG A 118 -1.59 5.65 -10.49
C ARG A 118 -0.26 5.79 -11.22
N TYR A 119 0.16 4.78 -11.99
CA TYR A 119 1.51 4.69 -12.51
C TYR A 119 1.62 4.92 -14.02
N ARG A 120 0.51 5.18 -14.72
CA ARG A 120 0.50 5.45 -16.17
C ARG A 120 1.45 6.56 -16.58
N ASP A 121 1.48 7.62 -15.79
CA ASP A 121 2.28 8.82 -16.09
C ASP A 121 3.53 8.90 -15.17
N ALA A 122 3.84 7.80 -14.46
CA ALA A 122 5.00 7.75 -13.60
C ALA A 122 6.28 7.78 -14.42
N GLY A 123 7.14 8.73 -14.11
CA GLY A 123 8.37 8.99 -14.89
C GLY A 123 8.33 10.26 -15.73
N ALA A 124 7.20 10.95 -15.79
CA ALA A 124 7.09 12.26 -16.46
C ALA A 124 7.79 13.42 -15.72
N GLY A 125 8.52 13.12 -14.63
CA GLY A 125 9.58 13.99 -14.12
C GLY A 125 9.33 14.69 -12.79
N ASN A 126 8.12 14.76 -12.26
CA ASN A 126 7.83 15.51 -11.03
C ASN A 126 7.03 14.76 -9.96
N GLU A 127 6.73 13.49 -10.17
CA GLU A 127 5.98 12.72 -9.22
C GLU A 127 6.89 11.89 -8.30
N LEU A 128 6.48 11.83 -7.03
CA LEU A 128 7.08 10.92 -6.07
C LEU A 128 6.82 9.48 -6.53
N TYR A 129 7.89 8.73 -6.79
CA TYR A 129 7.83 7.33 -7.21
C TYR A 129 8.33 6.44 -6.08
N PRO A 130 7.56 5.42 -5.65
CA PRO A 130 7.95 4.59 -4.53
C PRO A 130 9.03 3.59 -4.91
N GLU A 131 9.92 3.25 -3.98
CA GLU A 131 10.83 2.12 -4.08
C GLU A 131 10.11 0.79 -3.80
N VAL A 132 9.05 0.84 -2.98
CA VAL A 132 8.25 -0.34 -2.61
C VAL A 132 6.77 -0.02 -2.69
N ILE A 133 6.01 -0.94 -3.31
CA ILE A 133 4.54 -0.95 -3.28
C ILE A 133 4.10 -2.18 -2.49
N LEU A 134 3.26 -1.96 -1.48
CA LEU A 134 2.59 -3.00 -0.71
C LEU A 134 1.15 -3.16 -1.20
N ILE A 135 0.79 -4.36 -1.62
CA ILE A 135 -0.58 -4.73 -1.95
C ILE A 135 -1.19 -5.50 -0.77
N ASP A 136 -2.31 -5.04 -0.25
CA ASP A 136 -3.07 -5.79 0.74
C ASP A 136 -3.83 -6.93 0.04
N GLY A 137 -3.27 -8.12 0.09
CA GLY A 137 -3.82 -9.29 -0.58
C GLY A 137 -2.81 -10.41 -0.77
N GLY A 138 -3.23 -11.50 -1.40
CA GLY A 138 -2.42 -12.66 -1.65
C GLY A 138 -1.64 -12.59 -2.98
N LEU A 139 -1.14 -13.75 -3.38
CA LEU A 139 -0.34 -13.91 -4.60
C LEU A 139 -1.09 -13.48 -5.87
N GLY A 140 -2.40 -13.71 -5.92
CA GLY A 140 -3.22 -13.32 -7.08
C GLY A 140 -3.27 -11.80 -7.26
N GLN A 141 -3.38 -11.05 -6.17
CA GLN A 141 -3.35 -9.59 -6.19
C GLN A 141 -1.97 -9.06 -6.60
N LEU A 142 -0.88 -9.72 -6.16
CA LEU A 142 0.46 -9.40 -6.62
C LEU A 142 0.60 -9.58 -8.14
N HIS A 143 0.13 -10.70 -8.67
CA HIS A 143 0.17 -10.96 -10.12
C HIS A 143 -0.63 -9.93 -10.90
N ALA A 144 -1.82 -9.56 -10.42
CA ALA A 144 -2.64 -8.53 -11.05
C ALA A 144 -1.94 -7.17 -11.11
N ALA A 145 -1.23 -6.78 -10.05
CA ALA A 145 -0.43 -5.56 -10.03
C ALA A 145 0.73 -5.64 -11.04
N MET A 146 1.44 -6.77 -11.09
CA MET A 146 2.54 -6.96 -12.04
C MET A 146 2.08 -6.96 -13.49
N GLU A 147 0.95 -7.59 -13.80
CA GLU A 147 0.36 -7.54 -15.14
C GLU A 147 -0.02 -6.11 -15.57
N ALA A 148 -0.48 -5.28 -14.63
CA ALA A 148 -0.74 -3.87 -14.91
C ALA A 148 0.56 -3.14 -15.27
N PHE A 149 1.66 -3.38 -14.56
CA PHE A 149 2.97 -2.81 -14.88
C PHE A 149 3.52 -3.28 -16.23
N ASP A 150 3.30 -4.56 -16.59
CA ASP A 150 3.72 -5.08 -17.89
C ASP A 150 3.02 -4.36 -19.08
N GLN A 151 1.84 -3.76 -18.83
CA GLN A 151 1.11 -2.96 -19.82
C GLN A 151 1.50 -1.47 -19.81
N LEU A 152 2.23 -1.04 -18.80
CA LEU A 152 2.73 0.33 -18.68
C LEU A 152 4.17 0.38 -19.19
N ASP A 153 4.52 1.45 -19.90
CA ASP A 153 5.93 1.72 -20.28
C ASP A 153 6.70 2.33 -19.08
N THR A 154 6.60 1.66 -17.94
CA THR A 154 7.17 2.12 -16.67
C THR A 154 7.79 0.94 -15.94
N LYS A 155 9.04 1.09 -15.52
CA LYS A 155 9.70 0.07 -14.71
C LYS A 155 8.99 -0.07 -13.38
N PRO A 156 8.49 -1.26 -13.00
CA PRO A 156 7.86 -1.44 -11.70
C PRO A 156 8.89 -1.27 -10.58
N PRO A 157 8.50 -0.67 -9.44
CA PRO A 157 9.30 -0.74 -8.23
C PRO A 157 9.27 -2.16 -7.65
N MET A 158 9.83 -2.37 -6.47
CA MET A 158 9.61 -3.63 -5.74
C MET A 158 8.15 -3.71 -5.32
N VAL A 159 7.41 -4.66 -5.87
CA VAL A 159 6.01 -4.94 -5.49
C VAL A 159 5.97 -6.14 -4.58
N ILE A 160 5.36 -5.97 -3.42
CA ILE A 160 5.11 -7.03 -2.45
C ILE A 160 3.63 -7.11 -2.13
N SER A 161 3.14 -8.27 -1.73
CA SER A 161 1.79 -8.43 -1.23
C SER A 161 1.78 -9.15 0.12
N LEU A 162 0.80 -8.81 0.96
CA LEU A 162 0.63 -9.38 2.28
C LEU A 162 -0.68 -10.14 2.37
N ALA A 163 -0.58 -11.46 2.46
CA ALA A 163 -1.71 -12.33 2.74
C ALA A 163 -1.89 -12.47 4.25
N LYS A 164 -2.81 -11.67 4.81
CA LYS A 164 -3.02 -11.55 6.26
C LYS A 164 -3.41 -12.85 6.96
N LYS A 165 -4.21 -13.68 6.30
CA LYS A 165 -4.70 -14.95 6.89
C LYS A 165 -3.61 -15.99 7.01
N GLU A 166 -2.67 -15.97 6.08
CA GLU A 166 -1.58 -16.93 6.00
C GLU A 166 -0.28 -16.39 6.61
N GLU A 167 -0.28 -15.10 7.00
CA GLU A 167 0.91 -14.37 7.49
C GLU A 167 2.09 -14.45 6.51
N LEU A 168 1.79 -14.47 5.20
CA LEU A 168 2.78 -14.62 4.14
C LEU A 168 2.97 -13.31 3.38
N ILE A 169 4.24 -13.03 3.06
CA ILE A 169 4.62 -11.97 2.16
C ILE A 169 5.08 -12.60 0.85
N TYR A 170 4.42 -12.19 -0.23
CA TYR A 170 4.84 -12.55 -1.57
C TYR A 170 5.62 -11.40 -2.18
N THR A 171 6.69 -11.73 -2.86
CA THR A 171 7.51 -10.75 -3.60
C THR A 171 7.48 -11.10 -5.08
N GLN A 172 7.60 -10.09 -5.93
CA GLN A 172 7.79 -10.35 -7.36
C GLN A 172 9.07 -11.16 -7.57
N ALA A 173 9.02 -12.13 -8.50
CA ALA A 173 10.21 -12.85 -8.89
C ALA A 173 11.24 -11.86 -9.49
N ARG A 174 12.49 -11.92 -9.04
CA ARG A 174 13.57 -11.19 -9.72
C ARG A 174 13.69 -11.76 -11.12
N LYS A 175 13.51 -10.93 -12.13
CA LYS A 175 13.99 -11.26 -13.47
C LYS A 175 15.52 -11.13 -13.39
N GLU A 176 16.23 -12.26 -13.45
CA GLU A 176 17.68 -12.31 -13.63
C GLU A 176 18.07 -11.67 -14.98
#